data_7c9b1eb1b143d30f68aced1ff5c911b0
#
_entry.id   7c9b1eb1b143d30f68aced1ff5c911b0
#
_cell.length_a   1.000
_cell.length_b   1.000
_cell.length_c   1.000
_cell.angle_alpha   90.00
_cell.angle_beta   90.00
_cell.angle_gamma   90.00
#
_symmetry.space_group_name_H-M   'P 1'
#
loop_
_entity.id
_entity.type
_entity.pdbx_description
1 polymer ?
#
loop_
_entity_poly.entity_id
_entity_poly.type
_entity_poly.pdbx_seq_one_letter_code
_entity_poly.pdbx_strand_id
1 'polypeptide(L)' 'MDEMLKNLNGPWSNAACMGYCLIAMRRAGLRPTVQRRVLLVLEGVFDDVSVEKAEKAVYANTEG' A
#
# COMPACT_ATOMS: atom_id res chain seq x y z
N MET A 1 -0.11 -17.05 0.67
CA MET A 1 -0.21 -16.12 1.79
C MET A 1 1.04 -16.09 2.65
N ASP A 2 1.51 -17.26 3.04
CA ASP A 2 2.71 -17.32 3.89
C ASP A 2 3.91 -16.73 3.21
N GLU A 3 4.04 -16.94 1.91
CA GLU A 3 5.17 -16.40 1.18
C GLU A 3 5.17 -14.89 1.17
N MET A 4 3.97 -14.30 1.10
CA MET A 4 3.85 -12.86 1.13
C MET A 4 4.29 -12.31 2.48
N LEU A 5 3.91 -12.98 3.56
CA LEU A 5 4.31 -12.56 4.89
C LEU A 5 5.80 -12.65 5.09
N LYS A 6 6.43 -13.69 4.55
CA LYS A 6 7.86 -13.83 4.63
C LYS A 6 8.58 -12.71 3.89
N ASN A 7 8.01 -12.29 2.76
CA ASN A 7 8.61 -11.23 1.96
C ASN A 7 8.54 -9.89 2.64
N LEU A 8 7.63 -9.70 3.58
CA LEU A 8 7.55 -8.45 4.31
C LEU A 8 8.78 -8.19 5.16
N ASN A 9 9.47 -9.24 5.53
CA ASN A 9 10.68 -9.11 6.33
C ASN A 9 11.94 -9.04 5.49
N GLY A 10 11.82 -9.18 4.18
CA GLY A 10 12.94 -9.19 3.29
C GLY A 10 13.16 -7.85 2.61
N PRO A 11 13.47 -7.85 1.33
CA PRO A 11 13.77 -6.62 0.59
C PRO A 11 12.53 -5.79 0.25
N TRP A 12 11.53 -5.85 1.08
CA TRP A 12 10.35 -5.04 0.89
C TRP A 12 10.73 -3.55 0.96
N SER A 13 10.37 -2.80 -0.04
CA SER A 13 10.72 -1.39 -0.12
C SER A 13 9.48 -0.57 -0.38
N ASN A 14 9.60 0.75 -0.17
CA ASN A 14 8.51 1.65 -0.49
C ASN A 14 8.17 1.58 -1.98
N ALA A 15 9.18 1.40 -2.80
CA ALA A 15 8.96 1.30 -4.24
C ALA A 15 8.14 0.06 -4.58
N ALA A 16 8.44 -1.07 -3.93
CA ALA A 16 7.68 -2.29 -4.15
C ALA A 16 6.23 -2.12 -3.71
N CYS A 17 6.04 -1.49 -2.56
CA CYS A 17 4.71 -1.23 -2.04
C CYS A 17 3.92 -0.34 -3.01
N MET A 18 4.55 0.70 -3.52
CA MET A 18 3.92 1.58 -4.49
C MET A 18 3.56 0.83 -5.77
N GLY A 19 4.43 -0.09 -6.17
CA GLY A 19 4.17 -0.92 -7.34
C GLY A 19 2.94 -1.80 -7.17
N TYR A 20 2.81 -2.43 -6.01
CA TYR A 20 1.63 -3.23 -5.73
C TYR A 20 0.37 -2.37 -5.75
N CYS A 21 0.44 -1.18 -5.16
CA CYS A 21 -0.69 -0.28 -5.16
C CYS A 21 -1.08 0.13 -6.58
N LEU A 22 -0.08 0.42 -7.39
CA LEU A 22 -0.33 0.84 -8.78
C LEU A 22 -1.04 -0.27 -9.55
N ILE A 23 -0.54 -1.48 -9.42
CA ILE A 23 -1.14 -2.61 -10.12
C ILE A 23 -2.57 -2.84 -9.63
N ALA A 24 -2.77 -2.75 -8.32
CA ALA A 24 -4.11 -2.92 -7.75
C ALA A 24 -5.07 -1.87 -8.28
N MET A 25 -4.62 -0.62 -8.36
CA MET A 25 -5.46 0.45 -8.86
C MET A 25 -5.81 0.25 -10.32
N ARG A 26 -4.87 -0.23 -11.11
CA ARG A 26 -5.14 -0.53 -12.52
C ARG A 26 -6.20 -1.62 -12.66
N ARG A 27 -6.06 -2.67 -11.87
CA ARG A 27 -7.03 -3.76 -11.90
C ARG A 27 -8.40 -3.33 -11.40
N ALA A 28 -8.43 -2.36 -10.50
CA ALA A 28 -9.67 -1.81 -10.00
C ALA A 28 -10.32 -0.83 -10.98
N GLY A 29 -9.62 -0.49 -12.05
CA GLY A 29 -10.17 0.38 -13.07
C GLY A 29 -10.11 1.86 -12.75
N LEU A 30 -9.21 2.25 -11.85
CA LEU A 30 -9.06 3.67 -11.54
C LEU A 30 -8.34 4.39 -12.67
N ARG A 31 -8.71 5.66 -12.86
CA ARG A 31 -8.11 6.47 -13.91
C ARG A 31 -6.65 6.79 -13.58
N PRO A 32 -5.82 6.98 -14.62
CA PRO A 32 -4.39 7.29 -14.40
C PRO A 32 -4.16 8.51 -13.52
N THR A 33 -5.01 9.54 -13.64
CA THR A 33 -4.87 10.72 -12.80
C THR A 33 -5.09 10.39 -11.32
N VAL A 34 -6.06 9.52 -11.04
CA VAL A 34 -6.33 9.08 -9.68
C VAL A 34 -5.18 8.24 -9.16
N GLN A 35 -4.68 7.32 -10.00
CA GLN A 35 -3.55 6.48 -9.63
C GLN A 35 -2.35 7.32 -9.21
N ARG A 36 -2.03 8.34 -10.01
CA ARG A 36 -0.88 9.20 -9.74
C ARG A 36 -1.08 9.95 -8.43
N ARG A 37 -2.29 10.45 -8.19
CA ARG A 37 -2.58 11.18 -6.97
C ARG A 37 -2.41 10.29 -5.74
N VAL A 38 -2.92 9.06 -5.81
CA VAL A 38 -2.80 8.13 -4.69
C VAL A 38 -1.33 7.84 -4.39
N LEU A 39 -0.52 7.63 -5.44
CA LEU A 39 0.90 7.34 -5.24
C LEU A 39 1.63 8.51 -4.60
N LEU A 40 1.29 9.74 -4.99
CA LEU A 40 1.91 10.92 -4.39
C LEU A 40 1.56 11.04 -2.92
N VAL A 41 0.30 10.79 -2.58
CA VAL A 41 -0.14 10.84 -1.19
C VAL A 41 0.51 9.71 -0.40
N LEU A 42 0.64 8.53 -1.03
CA LEU A 42 1.22 7.37 -0.37
C LEU A 42 2.66 7.64 0.09
N GLU A 43 3.45 8.36 -0.72
CA GLU A 43 4.80 8.69 -0.33
C GLU A 43 4.83 9.46 0.99
N GLY A 44 3.92 10.41 1.16
CA GLY A 44 3.82 11.15 2.40
C GLY A 44 3.36 10.29 3.56
N VAL A 45 2.47 9.35 3.29
CA VAL A 45 1.96 8.46 4.31
C VAL A 45 3.07 7.56 4.85
N PHE A 46 3.99 7.12 3.98
CA PHE A 46 5.13 6.32 4.44
C PHE A 46 5.94 7.05 5.51
N ASP A 47 6.04 8.37 5.39
CA ASP A 47 6.80 9.16 6.34
C ASP A 47 6.02 9.45 7.62
N ASP A 48 4.71 9.58 7.52
CA ASP A 48 3.87 10.02 8.63
C ASP A 48 3.29 8.88 9.47
N VAL A 49 3.09 7.73 8.85
CA VAL A 49 2.35 6.64 9.48
C VAL A 49 3.27 5.44 9.66
N SER A 50 3.34 4.94 10.89
CA SER A 50 4.16 3.76 11.18
C SER A 50 3.50 2.52 10.59
N VAL A 51 4.32 1.47 10.46
CA VAL A 51 3.82 0.18 9.97
C VAL A 51 2.68 -0.32 10.86
N GLU A 52 2.85 -0.15 12.17
CA GLU A 52 1.83 -0.59 13.12
C GLU A 52 0.49 0.10 12.87
N LYS A 53 0.53 1.41 12.69
CA LYS A 53 -0.69 2.16 12.45
C LYS A 53 -1.32 1.78 11.13
N ALA A 54 -0.49 1.53 10.12
CA ALA A 54 -0.99 1.13 8.81
C ALA A 54 -1.72 -0.21 8.91
N GLU A 55 -1.15 -1.15 9.67
CA GLU A 55 -1.79 -2.44 9.85
C GLU A 55 -3.12 -2.31 10.55
N LYS A 56 -3.17 -1.47 11.60
CA LYS A 56 -4.41 -1.26 12.34
C LYS A 56 -5.48 -0.65 11.44
N ALA A 57 -5.08 0.20 10.53
CA ALA A 57 -6.04 0.82 9.62
C ALA A 57 -6.73 -0.23 8.75
N VAL A 58 -5.99 -1.25 8.33
CA VAL A 58 -6.57 -2.33 7.53
C VAL A 58 -7.61 -3.09 8.33
N TYR A 59 -7.27 -3.45 9.56
CA TYR A 59 -8.19 -4.22 10.41
C TYR A 59 -9.46 -3.42 10.72
N ALA A 60 -9.29 -2.13 11.03
CA ALA A 60 -10.43 -1.27 11.33
C ALA A 60 -11.35 -1.16 10.12
N ASN A 61 -10.75 -1.03 8.94
CA ASN A 61 -11.54 -0.89 7.71
C ASN A 61 -12.28 -2.18 7.38
N THR A 62 -11.65 -3.31 7.68
CA THR A 62 -12.25 -4.60 7.39
C THR A 62 -13.49 -4.85 8.24
N GLU A 63 -13.46 -4.36 9.46
CA GLU A 63 -14.59 -4.54 10.38
C GLU A 63 -15.76 -3.62 10.05
N GLY A 64 -15.47 -2.52 9.44
CA GLY A 64 -16.49 -1.57 9.07
C GLY A 64 -17.21 -1.97 7.82
#